data_4a31b02356bedc9de2b99067c5bb4860
#
_entry.id   4a31b02356bedc9de2b99067c5bb4860
#
_cell.length_a   1.000
_cell.length_b   1.000
_cell.length_c   1.000
_cell.angle_alpha   90.00
_cell.angle_beta   90.00
_cell.angle_gamma   90.00
#
_symmetry.space_group_name_H-M   'P 1'
#
loop_
_entity.id
_entity.type
_entity.pdbx_description
1 polymer ?
#
loop_
_entity_poly.entity_id
_entity_poly.type
_entity_poly.pdbx_seq_one_letter_code
_entity_poly.pdbx_strand_id
1 'polypeptide(L)'
;MGLDMYLFKHKKFRDNDEEFNKLVRQNEEEILYWRKANMIRSWFVNHTALSSDDDGVYIPISRATLELLKQDLEDTLNDHNLATILFPTSSGFFFGSTEYDEYYWDDLKYTFERVDDILDSDDIDWDN
;
A
#
# COMPACT_ATOMS: atom_id res chain seq x y z
N MET A 1 10.84 -17.02 2.30
CA MET A 1 10.45 -15.70 2.79
C MET A 1 9.92 -14.87 1.66
N GLY A 2 8.94 -14.05 1.93
CA GLY A 2 8.35 -13.15 0.97
C GLY A 2 8.20 -11.76 1.57
N LEU A 3 7.91 -10.80 0.71
CA LEU A 3 7.57 -9.46 1.13
C LEU A 3 6.07 -9.40 1.42
N ASP A 4 5.72 -9.05 2.64
CA ASP A 4 4.34 -8.82 3.04
C ASP A 4 4.17 -7.35 3.41
N MET A 5 3.12 -6.73 2.88
CA MET A 5 2.74 -5.38 3.22
C MET A 5 1.32 -5.34 3.74
N TYR A 6 1.07 -4.45 4.67
CA TYR A 6 -0.24 -4.29 5.28
C TYR A 6 -0.63 -2.83 5.29
N LEU A 7 -1.91 -2.57 5.09
CA LEU A 7 -2.50 -1.26 5.33
C LEU A 7 -3.45 -1.40 6.51
N PHE A 8 -3.20 -0.63 7.56
CA PHE A 8 -4.00 -0.65 8.78
C PHE A 8 -4.75 0.67 8.96
N LYS A 9 -5.91 0.61 9.59
CA LYS A 9 -6.54 1.80 10.13
C LYS A 9 -6.38 1.80 11.65
N HIS A 10 -5.99 2.92 12.20
CA HIS A 10 -5.86 3.12 13.64
C HIS A 10 -5.83 4.61 13.94
N LYS A 11 -5.95 4.96 15.21
CA LYS A 11 -5.79 6.36 15.65
C LYS A 11 -4.34 6.79 15.45
N LYS A 12 -4.13 8.08 15.21
CA LYS A 12 -2.78 8.62 15.09
C LYS A 12 -2.00 8.39 16.37
N PHE A 13 -0.73 8.04 16.22
CA PHE A 13 0.18 7.96 17.34
C PHE A 13 0.41 9.35 17.93
N ARG A 14 0.71 9.40 19.24
CA ARG A 14 1.04 10.63 19.95
C ARG A 14 2.52 10.65 20.28
N ASP A 15 3.13 11.82 20.16
CA ASP A 15 4.54 11.98 20.53
C ASP A 15 4.69 11.82 22.05
N ASN A 16 5.69 11.04 22.46
CA ASN A 16 6.04 10.82 23.87
C ASN A 16 4.93 10.17 24.72
N ASP A 17 3.96 9.49 24.11
CA ASP A 17 2.91 8.76 24.80
C ASP A 17 2.93 7.29 24.40
N GLU A 18 3.87 6.54 24.97
CA GLU A 18 4.08 5.13 24.63
C GLU A 18 2.90 4.25 25.03
N GLU A 19 2.24 4.55 26.15
CA GLU A 19 1.06 3.79 26.59
C GLU A 19 -0.09 3.93 25.60
N PHE A 20 -0.37 5.15 25.18
CA PHE A 20 -1.41 5.41 24.20
C PHE A 20 -1.09 4.72 22.88
N ASN A 21 0.15 4.82 22.42
CA ASN A 21 0.57 4.23 21.15
C ASN A 21 0.52 2.71 21.18
N LYS A 22 0.81 2.11 22.34
CA LYS A 22 0.66 0.67 22.51
C LYS A 22 -0.79 0.23 22.35
N LEU A 23 -1.73 0.98 22.95
CA LEU A 23 -3.16 0.71 22.80
C LEU A 23 -3.61 0.87 21.36
N VAL A 24 -3.10 1.88 20.66
CA VAL A 24 -3.39 2.08 19.22
C VAL A 24 -2.97 0.87 18.41
N ARG A 25 -1.74 0.36 18.63
CA ARG A 25 -1.26 -0.84 17.92
C ARG A 25 -2.09 -2.09 18.23
N GLN A 26 -2.56 -2.23 19.46
CA GLN A 26 -3.39 -3.37 19.85
C GLN A 26 -4.78 -3.33 19.24
N ASN A 27 -5.25 -2.16 18.83
CA ASN A 27 -6.58 -1.96 18.26
C ASN A 27 -6.56 -1.60 16.77
N GLU A 28 -5.40 -1.71 16.11
CA GLU A 28 -5.34 -1.47 14.68
C GLU A 28 -6.09 -2.56 13.91
N GLU A 29 -6.70 -2.16 12.80
CA GLU A 29 -7.46 -3.06 11.95
C GLU A 29 -6.80 -3.14 10.58
N GLU A 30 -6.44 -4.35 10.15
CA GLU A 30 -5.92 -4.59 8.81
C GLU A 30 -7.05 -4.40 7.79
N ILE A 31 -6.86 -3.48 6.86
CA ILE A 31 -7.84 -3.19 5.81
C ILE A 31 -7.38 -3.61 4.43
N LEU A 32 -6.09 -3.91 4.27
CA LEU A 32 -5.54 -4.38 3.01
C LEU A 32 -4.23 -5.14 3.28
N TYR A 33 -4.03 -6.20 2.54
CA TYR A 33 -2.83 -7.03 2.64
C TYR A 33 -2.31 -7.37 1.25
N TRP A 34 -1.00 -7.24 1.07
CA TRP A 34 -0.32 -7.64 -0.15
C TRP A 34 0.78 -8.64 0.17
N ARG A 35 0.89 -9.66 -0.67
CA ARG A 35 1.97 -10.63 -0.57
C ARG A 35 2.80 -10.58 -1.84
N LYS A 36 4.09 -10.26 -1.69
CA LYS A 36 5.07 -10.24 -2.79
C LYS A 36 4.67 -9.34 -3.96
N ALA A 37 3.88 -8.32 -3.70
CA ALA A 37 3.48 -7.35 -4.72
C ALA A 37 4.54 -6.26 -4.85
N ASN A 38 5.67 -6.59 -5.50
CA ASN A 38 6.81 -5.67 -5.58
C ASN A 38 6.49 -4.36 -6.30
N MET A 39 5.62 -4.40 -7.31
CA MET A 39 5.21 -3.20 -8.05
C MET A 39 4.39 -2.25 -7.18
N ILE A 40 3.59 -2.77 -6.25
CA ILE A 40 2.85 -1.92 -5.30
C ILE A 40 3.81 -1.31 -4.29
N ARG A 41 4.75 -2.08 -3.77
CA ARG A 41 5.78 -1.55 -2.87
C ARG A 41 6.60 -0.47 -3.55
N SER A 42 7.01 -0.68 -4.80
CA SER A 42 7.74 0.33 -5.57
C SER A 42 6.96 1.63 -5.69
N TRP A 43 5.66 1.54 -5.90
CA TRP A 43 4.81 2.72 -5.94
C TRP A 43 4.85 3.49 -4.61
N PHE A 44 4.70 2.78 -3.48
CA PHE A 44 4.78 3.42 -2.16
C PHE A 44 6.15 4.01 -1.86
N VAL A 45 7.22 3.33 -2.26
CA VAL A 45 8.59 3.86 -2.10
C VAL A 45 8.74 5.18 -2.85
N ASN A 46 8.17 5.28 -4.05
CA ASN A 46 8.28 6.47 -4.88
C ASN A 46 7.35 7.62 -4.47
N HIS A 47 6.30 7.35 -3.69
CA HIS A 47 5.26 8.34 -3.38
C HIS A 47 5.07 8.62 -1.89
N THR A 48 5.79 7.93 -1.02
CA THR A 48 5.69 8.10 0.44
C THR A 48 7.08 8.17 1.07
N ALA A 49 7.11 8.27 2.40
CA ALA A 49 8.36 8.23 3.16
C ALA A 49 8.98 6.83 3.26
N LEU A 50 8.30 5.80 2.73
CA LEU A 50 8.81 4.43 2.75
C LEU A 50 10.09 4.32 1.92
N SER A 51 11.13 3.73 2.51
CA SER A 51 12.36 3.39 1.81
C SER A 51 12.31 1.94 1.31
N SER A 52 13.04 1.65 0.23
CA SER A 52 13.13 0.29 -0.30
C SER A 52 13.70 -0.71 0.71
N ASP A 53 14.47 -0.23 1.68
CA ASP A 53 15.10 -1.05 2.71
C ASP A 53 14.27 -1.13 4.00
N ASP A 54 13.15 -0.41 4.09
CA ASP A 54 12.32 -0.40 5.29
C ASP A 54 11.64 -1.74 5.51
N ASP A 55 11.67 -2.21 6.76
CA ASP A 55 11.02 -3.43 7.20
C ASP A 55 10.50 -3.19 8.62
N GLY A 56 9.24 -3.56 8.86
CA GLY A 56 8.64 -3.45 10.18
C GLY A 56 8.35 -2.02 10.65
N VAL A 57 8.31 -1.05 9.74
CA VAL A 57 8.04 0.35 10.08
C VAL A 57 6.61 0.74 9.69
N TYR A 58 6.06 1.70 10.43
CA TYR A 58 4.75 2.30 10.14
C TYR A 58 4.95 3.61 9.41
N ILE A 59 4.37 3.72 8.22
CA ILE A 59 4.40 4.96 7.42
C ILE A 59 2.98 5.52 7.34
N PRO A 60 2.76 6.77 7.75
CA PRO A 60 1.44 7.38 7.64
C PRO A 60 1.01 7.52 6.18
N ILE A 61 -0.24 7.16 5.88
CA ILE A 61 -0.81 7.25 4.54
C ILE A 61 -2.02 8.18 4.61
N SER A 62 -2.00 9.23 3.79
CA SER A 62 -3.11 10.17 3.71
C SER A 62 -4.16 9.70 2.69
N ARG A 63 -5.36 10.27 2.80
CA ARG A 63 -6.40 10.05 1.80
C ARG A 63 -5.93 10.44 0.40
N ALA A 64 -5.23 11.59 0.30
CA ALA A 64 -4.70 12.06 -0.99
C ALA A 64 -3.74 11.04 -1.62
N THR A 65 -2.92 10.37 -0.81
CA THR A 65 -2.02 9.32 -1.31
C THR A 65 -2.81 8.14 -1.88
N LEU A 66 -3.86 7.70 -1.21
CA LEU A 66 -4.70 6.61 -1.71
C LEU A 66 -5.50 7.01 -2.94
N GLU A 67 -5.93 8.26 -3.04
CA GLU A 67 -6.60 8.78 -4.23
C GLU A 67 -5.67 8.77 -5.44
N LEU A 68 -4.40 9.16 -5.23
CA LEU A 68 -3.38 9.09 -6.28
C LEU A 68 -3.10 7.64 -6.69
N LEU A 69 -2.99 6.74 -5.73
CA LEU A 69 -2.80 5.31 -6.02
C LEU A 69 -3.95 4.77 -6.86
N LYS A 70 -5.18 5.10 -6.50
CA LYS A 70 -6.37 4.69 -7.25
C LYS A 70 -6.32 5.21 -8.70
N GLN A 71 -5.94 6.48 -8.87
CA GLN A 71 -5.85 7.08 -10.21
C GLN A 71 -4.77 6.39 -11.05
N ASP A 72 -3.59 6.16 -10.48
CA ASP A 72 -2.51 5.48 -11.18
C ASP A 72 -2.89 4.05 -11.55
N LEU A 73 -3.60 3.34 -10.66
CA LEU A 73 -4.10 2.00 -10.94
C LEU A 73 -5.12 2.00 -12.07
N GLU A 74 -6.06 2.93 -12.05
CA GLU A 74 -7.06 3.05 -13.11
C GLU A 74 -6.40 3.33 -14.46
N ASP A 75 -5.47 4.26 -14.51
CA ASP A 75 -4.75 4.61 -15.73
C ASP A 75 -3.99 3.41 -16.29
N THR A 76 -3.32 2.66 -15.42
CA THR A 76 -2.52 1.49 -15.83
C THR A 76 -3.41 0.34 -16.29
N LEU A 77 -4.55 0.11 -15.65
CA LEU A 77 -5.48 -0.94 -16.05
C LEU A 77 -6.15 -0.61 -17.39
N ASN A 78 -6.31 0.68 -17.72
CA ASN A 78 -6.85 1.13 -19.00
C ASN A 78 -5.81 1.20 -20.10
N ASP A 79 -4.53 1.40 -19.75
CA ASP A 79 -3.42 1.46 -20.69
C ASP A 79 -2.22 0.69 -20.12
N HIS A 80 -2.07 -0.55 -20.53
CA HIS A 80 -1.03 -1.45 -20.02
C HIS A 80 0.39 -0.96 -20.30
N ASN A 81 0.56 -0.04 -21.27
CA ASN A 81 1.89 0.54 -21.53
C ASN A 81 2.40 1.40 -20.38
N LEU A 82 1.51 1.84 -19.49
CA LEU A 82 1.90 2.62 -18.32
C LEU A 82 2.50 1.76 -17.18
N ALA A 83 2.39 0.44 -17.27
CA ALA A 83 2.82 -0.45 -16.19
C ALA A 83 4.30 -0.27 -15.84
N THR A 84 5.18 -0.16 -16.84
CA THR A 84 6.61 0.01 -16.62
C THR A 84 6.98 1.39 -16.07
N ILE A 85 6.08 2.34 -16.17
CA ILE A 85 6.27 3.72 -15.71
C ILE A 85 5.69 3.91 -14.30
N LEU A 86 4.43 3.51 -14.10
CA LEU A 86 3.71 3.77 -12.85
C LEU A 86 3.88 2.66 -11.82
N PHE A 87 3.97 1.40 -12.26
CA PHE A 87 4.09 0.25 -11.37
C PHE A 87 5.19 -0.70 -11.86
N PRO A 88 6.43 -0.23 -11.93
CA PRO A 88 7.52 -1.09 -12.39
C PRO A 88 7.77 -2.23 -11.40
N THR A 89 8.06 -3.42 -11.94
CA THR A 89 8.51 -4.53 -11.11
C THR A 89 9.97 -4.31 -10.71
N SER A 90 10.35 -4.88 -9.57
CA SER A 90 11.75 -4.87 -9.16
C SER A 90 12.22 -6.28 -8.88
N SER A 91 13.46 -6.56 -9.28
CA SER A 91 14.09 -7.83 -9.00
C SER A 91 14.55 -7.88 -7.54
N GLY A 92 14.52 -9.07 -6.96
CA GLY A 92 14.97 -9.24 -5.61
C GLY A 92 14.43 -10.55 -5.04
N PHE A 93 15.18 -11.09 -4.13
CA PHE A 93 14.88 -12.40 -3.56
C PHE A 93 13.53 -12.42 -2.84
N PHE A 94 13.11 -11.28 -2.27
CA PHE A 94 11.92 -11.20 -1.43
C PHE A 94 10.69 -10.64 -2.14
N PHE A 95 10.82 -10.22 -3.41
CA PHE A 95 9.78 -9.42 -4.06
C PHE A 95 8.89 -10.21 -5.04
N GLY A 96 9.12 -11.50 -5.21
CA GLY A 96 8.36 -12.30 -6.15
C GLY A 96 8.83 -12.11 -7.60
N SER A 97 7.93 -12.32 -8.57
CA SER A 97 8.25 -12.26 -9.99
C SER A 97 8.44 -10.83 -10.49
N THR A 98 9.36 -10.64 -11.45
CA THR A 98 9.53 -9.39 -12.17
C THR A 98 8.73 -9.36 -13.49
N GLU A 99 7.97 -10.42 -13.79
CA GLU A 99 7.20 -10.52 -15.02
C GLU A 99 5.88 -9.75 -14.91
N TYR A 100 5.44 -9.16 -16.03
CA TYR A 100 4.14 -8.49 -16.15
C TYR A 100 3.10 -9.53 -16.63
N ASP A 101 2.91 -10.56 -15.82
CA ASP A 101 2.06 -11.69 -16.13
C ASP A 101 0.65 -11.53 -15.52
N GLU A 102 -0.13 -12.61 -15.57
CA GLU A 102 -1.49 -12.66 -15.02
C GLU A 102 -1.51 -12.26 -13.54
N TYR A 103 -0.55 -12.73 -12.74
CA TYR A 103 -0.49 -12.41 -11.31
C TYR A 103 -0.22 -10.93 -11.07
N TYR A 104 0.59 -10.32 -11.93
CA TYR A 104 0.84 -8.87 -11.87
C TYR A 104 -0.47 -8.09 -12.05
N TRP A 105 -1.22 -8.40 -13.08
CA TRP A 105 -2.48 -7.70 -13.39
C TRP A 105 -3.56 -7.98 -12.34
N ASP A 106 -3.62 -9.20 -11.81
CA ASP A 106 -4.53 -9.55 -10.74
C ASP A 106 -4.24 -8.75 -9.47
N ASP A 107 -2.98 -8.54 -9.12
CA ASP A 107 -2.59 -7.73 -7.98
C ASP A 107 -2.98 -6.26 -8.16
N LEU A 108 -2.78 -5.70 -9.35
CA LEU A 108 -3.20 -4.32 -9.62
C LEU A 108 -4.72 -4.18 -9.53
N LYS A 109 -5.46 -5.11 -10.10
CA LYS A 109 -6.93 -5.10 -10.07
C LYS A 109 -7.47 -5.26 -8.66
N TYR A 110 -6.92 -6.20 -7.90
CA TYR A 110 -7.27 -6.41 -6.50
C TYR A 110 -7.04 -5.14 -5.69
N THR A 111 -5.87 -4.52 -5.86
CA THR A 111 -5.52 -3.29 -5.16
C THR A 111 -6.48 -2.16 -5.52
N PHE A 112 -6.81 -2.00 -6.79
CA PHE A 112 -7.77 -0.99 -7.25
C PHE A 112 -9.13 -1.16 -6.55
N GLU A 113 -9.66 -2.38 -6.57
CA GLU A 113 -10.96 -2.68 -5.96
C GLU A 113 -10.95 -2.40 -4.45
N ARG A 114 -9.89 -2.79 -3.75
CA ARG A 114 -9.78 -2.57 -2.31
C ARG A 114 -9.59 -1.11 -1.95
N VAL A 115 -8.77 -0.39 -2.69
CA VAL A 115 -8.56 1.05 -2.45
C VAL A 115 -9.85 1.82 -2.74
N ASP A 116 -10.58 1.46 -3.78
CA ASP A 116 -11.87 2.06 -4.08
C ASP A 116 -12.85 1.87 -2.92
N ASP A 117 -12.95 0.66 -2.38
CA ASP A 117 -13.78 0.37 -1.22
C ASP A 117 -13.38 1.19 0.01
N ILE A 118 -12.08 1.31 0.27
CA ILE A 118 -11.56 2.08 1.40
C ILE A 118 -11.90 3.56 1.26
N LEU A 119 -11.75 4.12 0.07
CA LEU A 119 -12.04 5.55 -0.19
C LEU A 119 -13.54 5.85 -0.11
N ASP A 120 -14.39 4.87 -0.43
CA ASP A 120 -15.84 5.02 -0.34
C ASP A 120 -16.38 4.74 1.07
N SER A 121 -15.54 4.23 1.98
CA SER A 121 -15.96 3.89 3.33
C SER A 121 -16.09 5.15 4.21
N ASP A 122 -17.19 5.24 4.96
CA ASP A 122 -17.38 6.28 5.96
C ASP A 122 -16.75 5.92 7.32
N ASP A 123 -16.19 4.72 7.44
CA ASP A 123 -15.66 4.19 8.70
C ASP A 123 -14.27 4.73 9.06
N ILE A 124 -13.61 5.41 8.12
CA ILE A 124 -12.24 5.87 8.32
C ILE A 124 -12.25 7.38 8.61
N ASP A 125 -11.74 7.72 9.78
CA ASP A 125 -11.53 9.11 10.17
C ASP A 125 -10.10 9.50 9.80
N TRP A 126 -9.95 10.19 8.68
CA TRP A 126 -8.64 10.55 8.14
C TRP A 126 -7.92 11.60 8.97
N ASP A 127 -8.63 12.29 9.86
CA ASP A 127 -8.05 13.33 10.71
C ASP A 127 -7.54 12.78 12.06
N ASN A 128 -7.94 11.60 12.42
CA ASN A 128 -7.58 10.95 13.66
C ASN A 128 -7.00 9.56 13.45
#